data_98e3fc5e7eb095430d55faeebf2010b4
#
_entry.id   98e3fc5e7eb095430d55faeebf2010b4
#
_cell.length_a   1.000
_cell.length_b   1.000
_cell.length_c   1.000
_cell.angle_alpha   90.00
_cell.angle_beta   90.00
_cell.angle_gamma   90.00
#
_symmetry.space_group_name_H-M   'P 1'
#
loop_
_entity.id
_entity.type
_entity.pdbx_description
1 polymer ?
#
loop_
_entity_poly.entity_id
_entity_poly.type
_entity_poly.pdbx_seq_one_letter_code
_entity_poly.pdbx_strand_id
1 'polypeptide(L)'
;MSSNTPVVTVDGPSGAGKGTLCMLLAEKLGFHLLDSGAIYRVLALAAIHHGVDTKSEDALVPLATHLDVQFIAEGDLVKVILEGEDVSSELRKEETGNAASKVAALPRVREALLRRQRAFSNETGLVADGRDMGTVVFPQAEAKIFLDASAQERANRRLKQLQDKGLSVKFDHLLREIQERDDRDRNRAVAPLRPADDALVLDSTSLSIDEVVEKALKHIESKLSQ
;
A
#
# COMPACT_ATOMS: atom_id res chain seq x y z
N MET A 1 -21.22 -19.16 -14.90
CA MET A 1 -20.32 -19.33 -13.75
C MET A 1 -19.48 -18.06 -13.71
N SER A 2 -19.70 -17.15 -12.76
CA SER A 2 -18.81 -16.00 -12.57
C SER A 2 -17.49 -16.57 -12.06
N SER A 3 -16.44 -16.55 -12.89
CA SER A 3 -15.09 -16.84 -12.44
C SER A 3 -14.75 -15.78 -11.38
N ASN A 4 -14.84 -16.17 -10.12
CA ASN A 4 -14.46 -15.28 -9.05
C ASN A 4 -12.94 -15.18 -9.12
N THR A 5 -12.44 -14.06 -9.60
CA THR A 5 -10.99 -13.81 -9.72
C THR A 5 -10.39 -13.84 -8.31
N PRO A 6 -9.43 -14.74 -8.02
CA PRO A 6 -8.88 -14.85 -6.68
C PRO A 6 -8.14 -13.57 -6.27
N VAL A 7 -8.43 -13.10 -5.06
CA VAL A 7 -7.82 -11.92 -4.47
C VAL A 7 -7.09 -12.28 -3.18
N VAL A 8 -5.83 -11.88 -3.09
CA VAL A 8 -5.01 -11.95 -1.89
C VAL A 8 -4.76 -10.54 -1.40
N THR A 9 -5.09 -10.24 -0.16
CA THR A 9 -4.83 -8.92 0.42
C THR A 9 -3.70 -8.96 1.43
N VAL A 10 -2.85 -7.95 1.40
CA VAL A 10 -1.77 -7.75 2.37
C VAL A 10 -1.88 -6.34 2.93
N ASP A 11 -2.38 -6.25 4.15
CA ASP A 11 -2.50 -5.00 4.89
C ASP A 11 -1.41 -4.87 5.96
N GLY A 12 -1.17 -3.66 6.43
CA GLY A 12 -0.19 -3.43 7.49
C GLY A 12 0.44 -2.04 7.44
N PRO A 13 1.20 -1.63 8.46
CA PRO A 13 1.79 -0.31 8.56
C PRO A 13 2.88 -0.07 7.51
N SER A 14 3.29 1.20 7.36
CA SER A 14 4.39 1.57 6.46
C SER A 14 5.72 0.96 6.94
N GLY A 15 6.52 0.44 5.99
CA GLY A 15 7.84 -0.11 6.32
C GLY A 15 7.84 -1.53 6.88
N ALA A 16 6.68 -2.20 7.00
CA ALA A 16 6.59 -3.60 7.47
C ALA A 16 7.13 -4.63 6.45
N GLY A 17 7.43 -4.22 5.20
CA GLY A 17 7.92 -5.13 4.16
C GLY A 17 6.85 -5.62 3.19
N LYS A 18 5.63 -5.05 3.24
CA LYS A 18 4.50 -5.47 2.38
C LYS A 18 4.82 -5.45 0.90
N GLY A 19 5.41 -4.35 0.39
CA GLY A 19 5.70 -4.22 -1.05
C GLY A 19 6.58 -5.36 -1.56
N THR A 20 7.63 -5.74 -0.82
CA THR A 20 8.48 -6.89 -1.16
C THR A 20 7.69 -8.20 -1.10
N LEU A 21 6.92 -8.41 -0.02
CA LEU A 21 6.08 -9.60 0.11
C LEU A 21 5.09 -9.72 -1.06
N CYS A 22 4.35 -8.64 -1.35
CA CYS A 22 3.33 -8.63 -2.41
C CYS A 22 3.92 -8.90 -3.80
N MET A 23 5.09 -8.33 -4.09
CA MET A 23 5.80 -8.57 -5.35
C MET A 23 6.18 -10.04 -5.50
N LEU A 24 6.78 -10.64 -4.46
CA LEU A 24 7.15 -12.06 -4.46
C LEU A 24 5.93 -12.99 -4.52
N LEU A 25 4.83 -12.64 -3.85
CA LEU A 25 3.59 -13.40 -3.94
C LEU A 25 2.96 -13.30 -5.33
N ALA A 26 2.91 -12.11 -5.93
CA ALA A 26 2.37 -11.90 -7.26
C ALA A 26 3.15 -12.71 -8.31
N GLU A 27 4.48 -12.70 -8.23
CA GLU A 27 5.35 -13.49 -9.10
C GLU A 27 5.08 -15.00 -8.96
N LYS A 28 5.10 -15.52 -7.71
CA LYS A 28 4.92 -16.95 -7.44
C LYS A 28 3.52 -17.48 -7.79
N LEU A 29 2.49 -16.66 -7.66
CA LEU A 29 1.11 -17.03 -7.96
C LEU A 29 0.71 -16.72 -9.41
N GLY A 30 1.50 -15.95 -10.15
CA GLY A 30 1.15 -15.45 -11.48
C GLY A 30 -0.02 -14.44 -11.44
N PHE A 31 -0.15 -13.69 -10.35
CA PHE A 31 -1.21 -12.71 -10.13
C PHE A 31 -0.73 -11.29 -10.44
N HIS A 32 -1.67 -10.40 -10.73
CA HIS A 32 -1.38 -8.97 -10.84
C HIS A 32 -1.16 -8.36 -9.46
N LEU A 33 -0.46 -7.22 -9.44
CA LEU A 33 -0.17 -6.46 -8.23
C LEU A 33 -0.93 -5.13 -8.23
N LEU A 34 -1.64 -4.83 -7.13
CA LEU A 34 -2.15 -3.51 -6.82
C LEU A 34 -1.37 -2.93 -5.63
N ASP A 35 -0.62 -1.86 -5.85
CA ASP A 35 -0.13 -0.98 -4.77
C ASP A 35 -1.15 0.16 -4.56
N SER A 36 -2.06 -0.05 -3.61
CA SER A 36 -3.04 0.97 -3.24
C SER A 36 -2.37 2.24 -2.69
N GLY A 37 -1.27 2.09 -1.98
CA GLY A 37 -0.48 3.21 -1.48
C GLY A 37 0.06 4.10 -2.60
N ALA A 38 0.43 3.54 -3.74
CA ALA A 38 0.88 4.29 -4.91
C ALA A 38 -0.24 5.19 -5.45
N ILE A 39 -1.49 4.71 -5.49
CA ILE A 39 -2.65 5.52 -5.95
C ILE A 39 -2.82 6.77 -5.08
N TYR A 40 -2.77 6.63 -3.75
CA TYR A 40 -2.86 7.77 -2.83
C TYR A 40 -1.65 8.71 -2.92
N ARG A 41 -0.46 8.18 -3.19
CA ARG A 41 0.74 9.00 -3.43
C ARG A 41 0.63 9.80 -4.71
N VAL A 42 0.12 9.20 -5.78
CA VAL A 42 -0.11 9.90 -7.05
C VAL A 42 -1.12 11.02 -6.85
N LEU A 43 -2.24 10.77 -6.15
CA LEU A 43 -3.21 11.81 -5.84
C LEU A 43 -2.60 12.96 -5.01
N ALA A 44 -1.81 12.63 -3.99
CA ALA A 44 -1.14 13.65 -3.17
C ALA A 44 -0.15 14.48 -3.99
N LEU A 45 0.58 13.85 -4.90
CA LEU A 45 1.52 14.52 -5.77
C LEU A 45 0.80 15.41 -6.79
N ALA A 46 -0.28 14.92 -7.41
CA ALA A 46 -1.14 15.72 -8.28
C ALA A 46 -1.68 16.96 -7.55
N ALA A 47 -2.13 16.80 -6.30
CA ALA A 47 -2.58 17.93 -5.48
C ALA A 47 -1.46 18.96 -5.25
N ILE A 48 -0.23 18.52 -5.00
CA ILE A 48 0.94 19.39 -4.85
C ILE A 48 1.23 20.13 -6.15
N HIS A 49 1.26 19.44 -7.31
CA HIS A 49 1.54 20.03 -8.61
C HIS A 49 0.51 21.08 -9.01
N HIS A 50 -0.77 20.83 -8.71
CA HIS A 50 -1.86 21.76 -8.99
C HIS A 50 -2.10 22.81 -7.90
N GLY A 51 -1.30 22.83 -6.84
CA GLY A 51 -1.48 23.77 -5.73
C GLY A 51 -2.79 23.57 -4.94
N VAL A 52 -3.34 22.35 -4.97
CA VAL A 52 -4.56 21.98 -4.26
C VAL A 52 -4.25 21.71 -2.80
N ASP A 53 -5.03 22.30 -1.89
CA ASP A 53 -4.88 22.04 -0.46
C ASP A 53 -5.22 20.59 -0.12
N THR A 54 -4.24 19.84 0.36
CA THR A 54 -4.38 18.43 0.76
C THR A 54 -5.30 18.20 1.96
N LYS A 55 -5.79 19.26 2.59
CA LYS A 55 -6.80 19.20 3.66
C LYS A 55 -8.22 19.48 3.15
N SER A 56 -8.37 19.99 1.93
CA SER A 56 -9.67 20.29 1.33
C SER A 56 -10.21 19.10 0.58
N GLU A 57 -11.15 18.39 1.19
CA GLU A 57 -11.81 17.23 0.59
C GLU A 57 -12.56 17.60 -0.69
N ASP A 58 -13.24 18.76 -0.69
CA ASP A 58 -13.99 19.26 -1.85
C ASP A 58 -13.08 19.52 -3.06
N ALA A 59 -11.86 20.00 -2.83
CA ALA A 59 -10.90 20.24 -3.88
C ALA A 59 -10.20 18.96 -4.37
N LEU A 60 -10.03 17.98 -3.50
CA LEU A 60 -9.36 16.71 -3.82
C LEU A 60 -10.26 15.70 -4.54
N VAL A 61 -11.57 15.68 -4.28
CA VAL A 61 -12.50 14.71 -4.88
C VAL A 61 -12.52 14.79 -6.41
N PRO A 62 -12.63 15.96 -7.06
CA PRO A 62 -12.54 16.05 -8.52
C PRO A 62 -11.21 15.52 -9.06
N LEU A 63 -10.11 15.85 -8.39
CA LEU A 63 -8.77 15.39 -8.77
C LEU A 63 -8.65 13.85 -8.65
N ALA A 64 -9.16 13.26 -7.58
CA ALA A 64 -9.18 11.83 -7.37
C ALA A 64 -10.03 11.10 -8.42
N THR A 65 -11.18 11.68 -8.79
CA THR A 65 -12.11 11.10 -9.76
C THR A 65 -11.52 11.08 -11.17
N HIS A 66 -10.82 12.15 -11.55
CA HIS A 66 -10.24 12.34 -12.89
C HIS A 66 -8.73 12.11 -12.94
N LEU A 67 -8.16 11.43 -11.96
CA LEU A 67 -6.73 11.20 -11.85
C LEU A 67 -6.18 10.52 -13.11
N ASP A 68 -5.38 11.26 -13.90
CA ASP A 68 -4.72 10.76 -15.09
C ASP A 68 -3.38 10.13 -14.70
N VAL A 69 -3.40 8.81 -14.50
CA VAL A 69 -2.23 8.04 -14.11
C VAL A 69 -2.14 6.72 -14.87
N GLN A 70 -0.93 6.39 -15.28
CA GLN A 70 -0.58 5.11 -15.89
C GLN A 70 0.51 4.42 -15.08
N PHE A 71 0.32 3.12 -14.82
CA PHE A 71 1.32 2.25 -14.22
C PHE A 71 1.88 1.34 -15.31
N ILE A 72 3.16 1.51 -15.66
CA ILE A 72 3.82 0.79 -16.74
C ILE A 72 4.86 -0.15 -16.13
N ALA A 73 4.72 -1.45 -16.37
CA ALA A 73 5.71 -2.42 -15.94
C ALA A 73 6.97 -2.32 -16.83
N GLU A 74 8.12 -2.10 -16.21
CA GLU A 74 9.45 -2.10 -16.87
C GLU A 74 10.38 -3.08 -16.12
N GLY A 75 10.39 -4.32 -16.54
CA GLY A 75 11.11 -5.41 -15.84
C GLY A 75 10.57 -5.56 -14.40
N ASP A 76 11.47 -5.48 -13.41
CA ASP A 76 11.12 -5.60 -11.98
C ASP A 76 10.63 -4.28 -11.36
N LEU A 77 10.49 -3.22 -12.16
CA LEU A 77 10.08 -1.90 -11.70
C LEU A 77 8.73 -1.52 -12.29
N VAL A 78 8.00 -0.70 -11.56
CA VAL A 78 6.81 -0.03 -12.07
C VAL A 78 7.13 1.44 -12.26
N LYS A 79 7.03 1.89 -13.51
CA LYS A 79 7.09 3.29 -13.88
C LYS A 79 5.71 3.91 -13.73
N VAL A 80 5.64 5.08 -13.13
CA VAL A 80 4.38 5.78 -12.89
C VAL A 80 4.37 7.09 -13.64
N ILE A 81 3.44 7.23 -14.57
CA ILE A 81 3.23 8.42 -15.37
C ILE A 81 2.00 9.16 -14.84
N LEU A 82 2.18 10.38 -14.40
CA LEU A 82 1.11 11.29 -13.97
C LEU A 82 1.02 12.43 -14.99
N GLU A 83 -0.14 12.56 -15.64
CA GLU A 83 -0.39 13.65 -16.62
C GLU A 83 0.72 13.76 -17.70
N GLY A 84 1.26 12.62 -18.12
CA GLY A 84 2.32 12.53 -19.12
C GLY A 84 3.75 12.62 -18.57
N GLU A 85 3.96 12.93 -17.30
CA GLU A 85 5.27 13.06 -16.67
C GLU A 85 5.64 11.81 -15.82
N ASP A 86 6.91 11.39 -15.88
CA ASP A 86 7.43 10.30 -15.05
C ASP A 86 7.67 10.80 -13.62
N VAL A 87 6.82 10.35 -12.70
CA VAL A 87 6.87 10.72 -11.28
C VAL A 87 7.37 9.59 -10.37
N SER A 88 7.92 8.53 -10.94
CA SER A 88 8.33 7.33 -10.20
C SER A 88 9.30 7.62 -9.05
N SER A 89 10.23 8.56 -9.24
CA SER A 89 11.19 8.96 -8.20
C SER A 89 10.54 9.78 -7.09
N GLU A 90 9.61 10.67 -7.45
CA GLU A 90 8.92 11.56 -6.51
C GLU A 90 7.95 10.80 -5.60
N LEU A 91 7.30 9.78 -6.13
CA LEU A 91 6.42 8.91 -5.35
C LEU A 91 7.14 8.17 -4.21
N ARG A 92 8.45 7.97 -4.34
CA ARG A 92 9.27 7.26 -3.32
C ARG A 92 9.76 8.17 -2.20
N LYS A 93 9.57 9.49 -2.32
CA LYS A 93 9.95 10.46 -1.28
C LYS A 93 9.07 10.31 -0.04
N GLU A 94 9.65 10.52 1.14
CA GLU A 94 8.93 10.45 2.42
C GLU A 94 7.83 11.52 2.50
N GLU A 95 8.10 12.72 1.98
CA GLU A 95 7.15 13.82 1.89
C GLU A 95 5.87 13.40 1.16
N THR A 96 6.00 12.77 -0.01
CA THR A 96 4.87 12.24 -0.78
C THR A 96 4.13 11.16 0.01
N GLY A 97 4.85 10.28 0.71
CA GLY A 97 4.26 9.25 1.55
C GLY A 97 3.46 9.82 2.74
N ASN A 98 3.95 10.91 3.36
CA ASN A 98 3.26 11.61 4.43
C ASN A 98 2.04 12.38 3.93
N ALA A 99 2.12 13.03 2.78
CA ALA A 99 0.98 13.67 2.13
C ALA A 99 -0.10 12.64 1.75
N ALA A 100 0.29 11.50 1.19
CA ALA A 100 -0.60 10.39 0.88
C ALA A 100 -1.37 9.88 2.12
N SER A 101 -0.70 9.73 3.27
CA SER A 101 -1.36 9.32 4.52
C SER A 101 -2.40 10.36 4.99
N LYS A 102 -2.16 11.65 4.77
CA LYS A 102 -3.12 12.72 5.10
C LYS A 102 -4.35 12.67 4.20
N VAL A 103 -4.17 12.60 2.88
CA VAL A 103 -5.30 12.54 1.94
C VAL A 103 -6.08 11.23 2.06
N ALA A 104 -5.42 10.13 2.44
CA ALA A 104 -6.06 8.84 2.69
C ALA A 104 -6.94 8.80 3.95
N ALA A 105 -6.83 9.79 4.83
CA ALA A 105 -7.71 9.93 5.99
C ALA A 105 -9.07 10.57 5.64
N LEU A 106 -9.22 11.16 4.45
CA LEU A 106 -10.41 11.88 4.01
C LEU A 106 -11.46 10.91 3.41
N PRO A 107 -12.66 10.80 3.99
CA PRO A 107 -13.66 9.80 3.60
C PRO A 107 -14.09 9.87 2.13
N ARG A 108 -14.38 11.06 1.62
CA ARG A 108 -14.83 11.25 0.24
C ARG A 108 -13.74 11.00 -0.81
N VAL A 109 -12.47 11.26 -0.45
CA VAL A 109 -11.32 10.89 -1.29
C VAL A 109 -11.21 9.38 -1.39
N ARG A 110 -11.40 8.66 -0.28
CA ARG A 110 -11.41 7.20 -0.25
C ARG A 110 -12.51 6.63 -1.13
N GLU A 111 -13.72 7.19 -1.04
CA GLU A 111 -14.85 6.80 -1.86
C GLU A 111 -14.56 7.00 -3.35
N ALA A 112 -14.03 8.16 -3.73
CA ALA A 112 -13.66 8.48 -5.12
C ALA A 112 -12.64 7.48 -5.70
N LEU A 113 -11.67 7.02 -4.90
CA LEU A 113 -10.64 6.07 -5.33
C LEU A 113 -11.06 4.60 -5.23
N LEU A 114 -12.13 4.26 -4.49
CA LEU A 114 -12.53 2.87 -4.25
C LEU A 114 -12.83 2.10 -5.54
N ARG A 115 -13.57 2.73 -6.46
CA ARG A 115 -13.91 2.13 -7.75
C ARG A 115 -12.66 1.83 -8.58
N ARG A 116 -11.70 2.75 -8.58
CA ARG A 116 -10.42 2.58 -9.29
C ARG A 116 -9.63 1.41 -8.72
N GLN A 117 -9.52 1.29 -7.42
CA GLN A 117 -8.83 0.18 -6.77
C GLN A 117 -9.47 -1.18 -7.12
N ARG A 118 -10.78 -1.27 -7.05
CA ARG A 118 -11.52 -2.50 -7.40
C ARG A 118 -11.39 -2.89 -8.86
N ALA A 119 -11.19 -1.93 -9.76
CA ALA A 119 -11.00 -2.19 -11.19
C ALA A 119 -9.66 -2.90 -11.52
N PHE A 120 -8.73 -3.02 -10.57
CA PHE A 120 -7.50 -3.81 -10.74
C PHE A 120 -7.74 -5.32 -10.65
N SER A 121 -8.86 -5.78 -10.08
CA SER A 121 -9.22 -7.19 -10.10
C SER A 121 -9.52 -7.62 -11.53
N ASN A 122 -8.77 -8.57 -12.04
CA ASN A 122 -8.89 -9.10 -13.41
C ASN A 122 -8.88 -10.64 -13.40
N GLU A 123 -8.94 -11.26 -14.58
CA GLU A 123 -9.18 -12.70 -14.74
C GLU A 123 -8.09 -13.62 -14.19
N THR A 124 -6.86 -13.14 -13.98
CA THR A 124 -5.73 -14.00 -13.58
C THR A 124 -5.51 -14.07 -12.08
N GLY A 125 -6.03 -13.12 -11.31
CA GLY A 125 -5.83 -13.00 -9.87
C GLY A 125 -5.14 -11.70 -9.48
N LEU A 126 -5.28 -11.32 -8.19
CA LEU A 126 -4.78 -10.07 -7.66
C LEU A 126 -4.10 -10.26 -6.30
N VAL A 127 -2.92 -9.66 -6.14
CA VAL A 127 -2.31 -9.37 -4.84
C VAL A 127 -2.46 -7.88 -4.57
N ALA A 128 -3.15 -7.50 -3.50
CA ALA A 128 -3.43 -6.11 -3.17
C ALA A 128 -2.68 -5.67 -1.90
N ASP A 129 -1.75 -4.72 -2.05
CA ASP A 129 -1.01 -4.08 -0.95
C ASP A 129 -1.73 -2.82 -0.48
N GLY A 130 -2.01 -2.73 0.82
CA GLY A 130 -2.63 -1.53 1.36
C GLY A 130 -2.66 -1.42 2.88
N ARG A 131 -3.78 -0.87 3.39
CA ARG A 131 -4.08 -0.68 4.82
C ARG A 131 -5.44 -1.24 5.20
N ASP A 132 -6.31 -1.38 4.23
CA ASP A 132 -7.71 -1.74 4.38
C ASP A 132 -8.21 -2.58 3.18
N MET A 133 -7.29 -3.27 2.52
CA MET A 133 -7.63 -4.11 1.38
C MET A 133 -8.58 -5.22 1.78
N GLY A 134 -8.25 -5.96 2.86
CA GLY A 134 -9.06 -7.08 3.34
C GLY A 134 -10.27 -6.67 4.18
N THR A 135 -10.34 -5.42 4.66
CA THR A 135 -11.46 -4.93 5.48
C THR A 135 -12.48 -4.12 4.69
N VAL A 136 -12.06 -3.38 3.65
CA VAL A 136 -12.92 -2.41 2.93
C VAL A 136 -12.90 -2.61 1.42
N VAL A 137 -11.72 -2.69 0.79
CA VAL A 137 -11.64 -2.68 -0.68
C VAL A 137 -12.07 -4.03 -1.25
N PHE A 138 -11.53 -5.13 -0.70
CA PHE A 138 -11.81 -6.51 -1.08
C PHE A 138 -12.21 -7.35 0.15
N PRO A 139 -13.33 -7.04 0.81
CA PRO A 139 -13.73 -7.75 2.03
C PRO A 139 -14.04 -9.23 1.79
N GLN A 140 -14.25 -9.64 0.55
CA GLN A 140 -14.49 -11.02 0.13
C GLN A 140 -13.23 -11.71 -0.42
N ALA A 141 -12.03 -11.12 -0.22
CA ALA A 141 -10.78 -11.74 -0.65
C ALA A 141 -10.60 -13.13 -0.03
N GLU A 142 -10.17 -14.09 -0.84
CA GLU A 142 -10.01 -15.48 -0.45
C GLU A 142 -8.94 -15.66 0.62
N ALA A 143 -7.83 -14.90 0.52
CA ALA A 143 -6.77 -14.93 1.52
C ALA A 143 -6.43 -13.50 1.97
N LYS A 144 -6.35 -13.31 3.28
CA LYS A 144 -6.03 -12.02 3.88
C LYS A 144 -4.84 -12.16 4.81
N ILE A 145 -3.89 -11.26 4.68
CA ILE A 145 -2.68 -11.19 5.48
C ILE A 145 -2.58 -9.81 6.09
N PHE A 146 -2.24 -9.73 7.36
CA PHE A 146 -1.86 -8.50 8.03
C PHE A 146 -0.40 -8.61 8.44
N LEU A 147 0.48 -7.88 7.76
CA LEU A 147 1.91 -7.88 8.01
C LEU A 147 2.27 -6.71 8.93
N ASP A 148 2.72 -7.00 10.14
CA ASP A 148 3.18 -5.99 11.10
C ASP A 148 4.69 -6.11 11.36
N ALA A 149 5.25 -5.08 11.96
CA ALA A 149 6.58 -5.04 12.54
C ALA A 149 6.67 -3.88 13.53
N SER A 150 7.52 -3.99 14.54
CA SER A 150 7.71 -2.91 15.51
C SER A 150 8.14 -1.61 14.81
N ALA A 151 7.70 -0.46 15.35
CA ALA A 151 8.09 0.86 14.80
C ALA A 151 9.62 1.03 14.77
N GLN A 152 10.30 0.48 15.77
CA GLN A 152 11.75 0.50 15.91
C GLN A 152 12.43 -0.25 14.77
N GLU A 153 11.98 -1.47 14.47
CA GLU A 153 12.52 -2.28 13.38
C GLU A 153 12.28 -1.62 12.02
N ARG A 154 11.09 -1.06 11.80
CA ARG A 154 10.76 -0.33 10.57
C ARG A 154 11.61 0.93 10.40
N ALA A 155 11.91 1.63 11.49
CA ALA A 155 12.84 2.76 11.49
C ALA A 155 14.29 2.33 11.18
N ASN A 156 14.74 1.20 11.70
CA ASN A 156 16.06 0.62 11.38
C ASN A 156 16.15 0.25 9.90
N ARG A 157 15.15 -0.45 9.35
CA ARG A 157 15.11 -0.81 7.93
C ARG A 157 15.16 0.44 7.05
N ARG A 158 14.40 1.47 7.41
CA ARG A 158 14.37 2.74 6.67
C ARG A 158 15.69 3.49 6.77
N LEU A 159 16.30 3.55 7.96
CA LEU A 159 17.60 4.16 8.16
C LEU A 159 18.65 3.54 7.25
N LYS A 160 18.72 2.21 7.22
CA LYS A 160 19.63 1.46 6.35
C LYS A 160 19.41 1.80 4.87
N GLN A 161 18.16 1.77 4.40
CA GLN A 161 17.82 2.12 3.01
C GLN A 161 18.26 3.54 2.62
N LEU A 162 18.17 4.50 3.53
CA LEU A 162 18.58 5.88 3.28
C LEU A 162 20.13 6.01 3.31
N GLN A 163 20.80 5.31 4.23
CA GLN A 163 22.27 5.26 4.28
C GLN A 163 22.85 4.62 3.01
N ASP A 164 22.26 3.54 2.52
CA ASP A 164 22.67 2.88 1.26
C ASP A 164 22.56 3.83 0.05
N LYS A 165 21.68 4.83 0.13
CA LYS A 165 21.52 5.91 -0.86
C LYS A 165 22.41 7.13 -0.60
N GLY A 166 23.30 7.06 0.39
CA GLY A 166 24.19 8.16 0.76
C GLY A 166 23.51 9.30 1.54
N LEU A 167 22.29 9.08 2.05
CA LEU A 167 21.54 10.08 2.80
C LEU A 167 21.80 9.91 4.31
N SER A 168 22.09 11.02 5.00
CA SER A 168 22.25 11.04 6.46
C SER A 168 20.96 11.52 7.12
N VAL A 169 20.34 10.65 7.92
CA VAL A 169 19.10 10.94 8.66
C VAL A 169 19.25 10.45 10.10
N LYS A 170 18.64 11.15 11.04
CA LYS A 170 18.63 10.77 12.46
C LYS A 170 17.55 9.71 12.71
N PHE A 171 17.93 8.63 13.41
CA PHE A 171 17.01 7.54 13.77
C PHE A 171 15.77 8.03 14.52
N ASP A 172 15.94 8.90 15.53
CA ASP A 172 14.80 9.41 16.32
C ASP A 172 13.79 10.22 15.49
N HIS A 173 14.26 10.85 14.41
CA HIS A 173 13.37 11.56 13.48
C HIS A 173 12.53 10.57 12.69
N LEU A 174 13.16 9.54 12.11
CA LEU A 174 12.46 8.48 11.37
C LEU A 174 11.46 7.73 12.26
N LEU A 175 11.85 7.41 13.49
CA LEU A 175 10.99 6.71 14.43
C LEU A 175 9.74 7.53 14.75
N ARG A 176 9.89 8.84 15.00
CA ARG A 176 8.75 9.75 15.23
C ARG A 176 7.81 9.81 14.03
N GLU A 177 8.37 10.00 12.83
CA GLU A 177 7.54 10.06 11.60
C GLU A 177 6.74 8.77 11.37
N ILE A 178 7.36 7.61 11.64
CA ILE A 178 6.71 6.31 11.57
C ILE A 178 5.58 6.21 12.59
N GLN A 179 5.81 6.59 13.84
CA GLN A 179 4.81 6.55 14.90
C GLN A 179 3.63 7.49 14.61
N GLU A 180 3.89 8.72 14.20
CA GLU A 180 2.86 9.69 13.83
C GLU A 180 2.01 9.20 12.64
N ARG A 181 2.63 8.50 11.70
CA ARG A 181 1.92 7.91 10.57
C ARG A 181 1.07 6.73 11.00
N ASP A 182 1.60 5.86 11.85
CA ASP A 182 0.86 4.73 12.41
C ASP A 182 -0.38 5.21 13.18
N ASP A 183 -0.22 6.26 13.99
CA ASP A 183 -1.33 6.87 14.74
C ASP A 183 -2.41 7.40 13.79
N ARG A 184 -2.03 8.09 12.72
CA ARG A 184 -2.99 8.54 11.70
C ARG A 184 -3.71 7.37 11.03
N ASP A 185 -2.95 6.35 10.57
CA ASP A 185 -3.50 5.22 9.83
C ASP A 185 -4.42 4.36 10.73
N ARG A 186 -4.08 4.17 12.01
CA ARG A 186 -4.86 3.37 12.98
C ARG A 186 -6.09 4.10 13.52
N ASN A 187 -6.03 5.42 13.67
CA ASN A 187 -7.07 6.22 14.33
C ASN A 187 -7.94 7.04 13.35
N ARG A 188 -7.78 6.85 12.04
CA ARG A 188 -8.67 7.51 11.07
C ARG A 188 -10.11 7.02 11.23
N ALA A 189 -11.08 7.94 11.07
CA ALA A 189 -12.49 7.69 11.29
C ALA A 189 -13.08 6.65 10.31
N VAL A 190 -12.54 6.58 9.09
CA VAL A 190 -12.98 5.65 8.03
C VAL A 190 -11.85 4.72 7.64
N ALA A 191 -12.15 3.44 7.57
CA ALA A 191 -11.23 2.37 7.18
C ALA A 191 -9.90 2.40 7.96
N PRO A 192 -9.92 2.34 9.31
CA PRO A 192 -8.71 2.35 10.12
C PRO A 192 -7.82 1.15 9.78
N LEU A 193 -6.51 1.33 9.93
CA LEU A 193 -5.55 0.25 9.78
C LEU A 193 -5.74 -0.78 10.90
N ARG A 194 -6.31 -1.92 10.57
CA ARG A 194 -6.51 -3.08 11.46
C ARG A 194 -6.56 -4.36 10.65
N PRO A 195 -6.20 -5.51 11.23
CA PRO A 195 -6.41 -6.79 10.58
C PRO A 195 -7.90 -7.05 10.34
N ALA A 196 -8.23 -7.73 9.25
CA ALA A 196 -9.54 -8.34 9.08
C ALA A 196 -9.66 -9.53 10.06
N ASP A 197 -10.89 -9.88 10.45
CA ASP A 197 -11.13 -10.93 11.47
C ASP A 197 -10.62 -12.30 11.01
N ASP A 198 -10.58 -12.54 9.71
CA ASP A 198 -10.11 -13.77 9.05
C ASP A 198 -8.67 -13.65 8.49
N ALA A 199 -7.96 -12.57 8.81
CA ALA A 199 -6.60 -12.38 8.33
C ALA A 199 -5.57 -13.18 9.13
N LEU A 200 -4.59 -13.75 8.42
CA LEU A 200 -3.35 -14.21 9.05
C LEU A 200 -2.52 -13.00 9.50
N VAL A 201 -2.30 -12.87 10.79
CA VAL A 201 -1.41 -11.82 11.35
C VAL A 201 0.01 -12.35 11.43
N LEU A 202 0.94 -11.68 10.72
CA LEU A 202 2.37 -11.99 10.72
C LEU A 202 3.16 -10.82 11.30
N ASP A 203 3.90 -11.06 12.37
CA ASP A 203 4.89 -10.13 12.88
C ASP A 203 6.25 -10.43 12.23
N SER A 204 6.74 -9.51 11.40
CA SER A 204 8.00 -9.63 10.67
C SER A 204 9.18 -8.99 11.40
N THR A 205 9.03 -8.59 12.67
CA THR A 205 10.08 -7.91 13.45
C THR A 205 11.38 -8.72 13.48
N SER A 206 11.27 -10.04 13.66
CA SER A 206 12.41 -10.96 13.76
C SER A 206 12.48 -12.01 12.65
N LEU A 207 11.57 -11.94 11.67
CA LEU A 207 11.53 -12.91 10.57
C LEU A 207 12.31 -12.40 9.35
N SER A 208 12.96 -13.31 8.66
CA SER A 208 13.50 -13.08 7.32
C SER A 208 12.36 -12.95 6.30
N ILE A 209 12.66 -12.36 5.14
CA ILE A 209 11.66 -12.25 4.07
C ILE A 209 11.21 -13.64 3.58
N ASP A 210 12.13 -14.60 3.52
CA ASP A 210 11.82 -15.97 3.07
C ASP A 210 10.85 -16.66 4.01
N GLU A 211 11.04 -16.54 5.34
CA GLU A 211 10.12 -17.07 6.34
C GLU A 211 8.73 -16.42 6.27
N VAL A 212 8.68 -15.10 6.01
CA VAL A 212 7.41 -14.39 5.83
C VAL A 212 6.69 -14.88 4.56
N VAL A 213 7.41 -15.01 3.45
CA VAL A 213 6.87 -15.52 2.18
C VAL A 213 6.35 -16.95 2.33
N GLU A 214 7.11 -17.84 2.97
CA GLU A 214 6.70 -19.24 3.19
C GLU A 214 5.39 -19.33 3.99
N LYS A 215 5.31 -18.59 5.11
CA LYS A 215 4.11 -18.54 5.96
C LYS A 215 2.90 -17.99 5.20
N ALA A 216 3.12 -16.92 4.41
CA ALA A 216 2.09 -16.30 3.60
C ALA A 216 1.57 -17.26 2.51
N LEU A 217 2.46 -17.92 1.76
CA LEU A 217 2.09 -18.89 0.72
C LEU A 217 1.30 -20.06 1.29
N LYS A 218 1.77 -20.65 2.39
CA LYS A 218 1.05 -21.74 3.06
C LYS A 218 -0.37 -21.35 3.46
N HIS A 219 -0.56 -20.12 3.96
CA HIS A 219 -1.89 -19.60 4.28
C HIS A 219 -2.74 -19.45 3.01
N ILE A 220 -2.20 -18.83 1.95
CA ILE A 220 -2.89 -18.60 0.68
C ILE A 220 -3.33 -19.94 0.06
N GLU A 221 -2.42 -20.90 -0.04
CA GLU A 221 -2.71 -22.24 -0.57
C GLU A 221 -3.83 -22.93 0.19
N SER A 222 -3.83 -22.84 1.52
CA SER A 222 -4.89 -23.41 2.37
C SER A 222 -6.27 -22.79 2.13
N LYS A 223 -6.32 -21.53 1.63
CA LYS A 223 -7.56 -20.80 1.34
C LYS A 223 -8.04 -20.97 -0.09
N LEU A 224 -7.12 -21.02 -1.07
CA LEU A 224 -7.46 -21.21 -2.47
C LEU A 224 -7.81 -22.65 -2.83
N SER A 225 -7.47 -23.62 -1.95
CA SER A 225 -7.78 -25.06 -2.14
C SER A 225 -9.15 -25.47 -1.60
N GLN A 226 -9.89 -24.54 -0.99
CA GLN A 226 -11.25 -24.76 -0.46
C GLN A 226 -12.31 -24.36 -1.47
#